data_1ae3122b61687169cf4708d0ea90ff46
#
_entry.id   1ae3122b61687169cf4708d0ea90ff46
#
_cell.length_a   1.000
_cell.length_b   1.000
_cell.length_c   1.000
_cell.angle_alpha   90.00
_cell.angle_beta   90.00
_cell.angle_gamma   90.00
#
_symmetry.space_group_name_H-M   'P 1'
#
loop_
_entity.id
_entity.type
_entity.pdbx_description
1 polymer ?
#
loop_
_entity_poly.entity_id
_entity_poly.type
_entity_poly.pdbx_seq_one_letter_code
_entity_poly.pdbx_strand_id
1 'polypeptide(L)'
;YRDIESIANWLKRATIDTCIFNLETSYDNSTDKKKAFLHVFWNEFNGKRGFNKFNITMAQHLEKPLADKGVFEAFKQRIAEEGGDWNDPGMAADMIDNELSLVLDIAAELAPSLDKESIRERIIKRDTNMSIERFGGELAAYLKDKDDDYRLILLADEVSQFINKERDRYLNLQEIITKLSESCGNKVWVACTAQQDLSEIMDDCHIVEEKDKEGKIKGRFEVKVSLKGTQPEVITQKRILDKKEEVIDDLGDLYNQTKASFDLQFKLPATYKGYESKEDFIAYYPFVPYQFKLIMQVFNSFLNLGYVAKEVKGNERSIIKVIHSTAKANMDADLGKFISFDELYNNMFEEGLQARGQRAVNNAVQMARAYSTNPKL
;
A
#
# COMPACT_ATOMS: atom_id res chain seq x y z
N TYR A 1 -4.36 -27.63 -7.53
CA TYR A 1 -4.84 -27.81 -6.14
C TYR A 1 -3.78 -28.53 -5.25
N ARG A 2 -3.11 -29.61 -5.70
CA ARG A 2 -2.09 -30.34 -4.92
C ARG A 2 -0.90 -29.46 -4.50
N ASP A 3 -0.45 -28.57 -5.39
CA ASP A 3 0.67 -27.67 -5.10
C ASP A 3 0.31 -26.62 -4.02
N ILE A 4 -0.95 -26.11 -4.06
CA ILE A 4 -1.47 -25.19 -3.05
C ILE A 4 -1.57 -25.87 -1.69
N GLU A 5 -2.04 -27.11 -1.65
CA GLU A 5 -2.12 -27.90 -0.42
C GLU A 5 -0.73 -28.20 0.18
N SER A 6 0.22 -28.53 -0.67
CA SER A 6 1.62 -28.75 -0.25
C SER A 6 2.23 -27.48 0.34
N ILE A 7 2.06 -26.33 -0.31
CA ILE A 7 2.53 -25.03 0.17
C ILE A 7 1.82 -24.64 1.48
N ALA A 8 0.50 -24.83 1.57
CA ALA A 8 -0.26 -24.53 2.78
C ALA A 8 0.18 -25.41 3.97
N ASN A 9 0.47 -26.67 3.73
CA ASN A 9 0.96 -27.60 4.77
C ASN A 9 2.40 -27.26 5.20
N TRP A 10 3.24 -26.77 4.29
CA TRP A 10 4.56 -26.26 4.64
C TRP A 10 4.45 -24.96 5.46
N LEU A 11 3.61 -23.98 5.04
CA LEU A 11 3.39 -22.74 5.77
C LEU A 11 2.89 -22.96 7.21
N LYS A 12 2.08 -23.98 7.45
CA LYS A 12 1.61 -24.33 8.81
C LYS A 12 2.73 -24.80 9.74
N ARG A 13 3.84 -25.28 9.20
CA ARG A 13 4.99 -25.78 9.97
C ARG A 13 6.10 -24.77 10.08
N ALA A 14 6.20 -23.87 9.11
CA ALA A 14 7.23 -22.84 9.09
C ALA A 14 6.97 -21.78 10.16
N THR A 15 8.02 -21.31 10.80
CA THR A 15 8.00 -20.11 11.64
C THR A 15 8.18 -18.90 10.75
N ILE A 16 7.15 -18.07 10.64
CA ILE A 16 7.16 -16.89 9.75
C ILE A 16 7.07 -15.63 10.58
N ASP A 17 8.07 -14.80 10.43
CA ASP A 17 8.08 -13.43 10.94
C ASP A 17 7.91 -12.44 9.79
N THR A 18 7.19 -11.35 10.06
CA THR A 18 6.93 -10.31 9.05
C THR A 18 7.31 -8.93 9.56
N CYS A 19 7.88 -8.12 8.67
CA CYS A 19 7.99 -6.68 8.80
C CYS A 19 7.20 -6.06 7.66
N ILE A 20 6.07 -5.42 7.98
CA ILE A 20 5.21 -4.76 6.99
C ILE A 20 5.32 -3.26 7.20
N PHE A 21 5.72 -2.53 6.18
CA PHE A 21 5.97 -1.10 6.28
C PHE A 21 5.67 -0.36 4.99
N ASN A 22 5.24 0.89 5.14
CA ASN A 22 5.11 1.82 4.03
C ASN A 22 6.39 2.67 3.96
N LEU A 23 7.00 2.72 2.77
CA LEU A 23 8.30 3.36 2.57
C LEU A 23 8.26 4.87 2.80
N GLU A 24 7.18 5.55 2.39
CA GLU A 24 7.09 7.01 2.52
C GLU A 24 6.96 7.46 3.98
N THR A 25 6.20 6.72 4.78
CA THR A 25 5.99 7.06 6.19
C THR A 25 7.17 6.67 7.08
N SER A 26 7.97 5.71 6.65
CA SER A 26 9.14 5.21 7.41
C SER A 26 10.46 5.89 7.00
N TYR A 27 10.45 6.77 6.01
CA TYR A 27 11.65 7.44 5.49
C TYR A 27 11.83 8.85 6.06
N ASP A 28 13.05 9.12 6.53
CA ASP A 28 13.48 10.47 6.89
C ASP A 28 14.16 11.15 5.68
N ASN A 29 13.57 12.25 5.20
CA ASN A 29 14.06 13.01 4.06
C ASN A 29 15.45 13.64 4.26
N SER A 30 15.99 13.65 5.47
CA SER A 30 17.37 14.07 5.76
C SER A 30 18.42 13.02 5.33
N THR A 31 17.99 11.79 5.04
CA THR A 31 18.87 10.69 4.66
C THR A 31 19.29 10.79 3.18
N ASP A 32 20.52 10.41 2.87
CA ASP A 32 21.03 10.31 1.50
C ASP A 32 20.12 9.40 0.65
N LYS A 33 19.64 9.91 -0.49
CA LYS A 33 18.77 9.18 -1.43
C LYS A 33 19.36 7.85 -1.88
N LYS A 34 20.70 7.75 -1.96
CA LYS A 34 21.42 6.51 -2.29
C LYS A 34 21.29 5.42 -1.23
N LYS A 35 20.89 5.78 -0.02
CA LYS A 35 20.69 4.88 1.12
C LYS A 35 19.25 4.83 1.60
N ALA A 36 18.31 5.40 0.84
CA ALA A 36 16.94 5.57 1.28
C ALA A 36 16.25 4.24 1.64
N PHE A 37 16.32 3.25 0.77
CA PHE A 37 15.78 1.92 1.06
C PHE A 37 16.52 1.22 2.20
N LEU A 38 17.85 1.31 2.21
CA LEU A 38 18.67 0.73 3.26
C LEU A 38 18.27 1.28 4.62
N HIS A 39 18.04 2.59 4.72
CA HIS A 39 17.62 3.25 5.95
C HIS A 39 16.29 2.69 6.45
N VAL A 40 15.27 2.62 5.59
CA VAL A 40 13.96 2.12 5.97
C VAL A 40 14.01 0.64 6.34
N PHE A 41 14.63 -0.20 5.52
CA PHE A 41 14.75 -1.64 5.80
C PHE A 41 15.46 -1.91 7.11
N TRP A 42 16.53 -1.16 7.41
CA TRP A 42 17.27 -1.33 8.65
C TRP A 42 16.48 -0.87 9.87
N ASN A 43 15.79 0.26 9.77
CA ASN A 43 14.94 0.77 10.84
C ASN A 43 13.81 -0.21 11.18
N GLU A 44 13.13 -0.74 10.17
CA GLU A 44 12.06 -1.72 10.39
C GLU A 44 12.61 -3.04 10.96
N PHE A 45 13.79 -3.46 10.55
CA PHE A 45 14.47 -4.60 11.15
C PHE A 45 14.89 -4.33 12.59
N ASN A 46 15.34 -3.12 12.92
CA ASN A 46 15.61 -2.70 14.29
C ASN A 46 14.35 -2.80 15.16
N GLY A 47 13.23 -2.26 14.68
CA GLY A 47 11.94 -2.39 15.36
C GLY A 47 11.52 -3.83 15.60
N LYS A 48 11.75 -4.72 14.62
CA LYS A 48 11.49 -6.16 14.78
C LYS A 48 12.32 -6.81 15.89
N ARG A 49 13.55 -6.33 16.13
CA ARG A 49 14.43 -6.79 17.21
C ARG A 49 14.14 -6.13 18.57
N GLY A 50 13.16 -5.24 18.64
CA GLY A 50 12.84 -4.46 19.84
C GLY A 50 13.76 -3.26 20.06
N PHE A 51 14.51 -2.84 19.02
CA PHE A 51 15.35 -1.64 19.04
C PHE A 51 14.58 -0.43 18.49
N ASN A 52 15.11 0.76 18.73
CA ASN A 52 14.52 1.98 18.21
C ASN A 52 14.56 2.01 16.67
N LYS A 53 13.40 2.15 16.06
CA LYS A 53 13.25 2.19 14.61
C LYS A 53 13.31 3.61 14.02
N PHE A 54 13.35 4.65 14.86
CA PHE A 54 13.40 6.03 14.41
C PHE A 54 14.79 6.65 14.56
N ASN A 55 15.65 6.05 15.40
CA ASN A 55 17.01 6.50 15.62
C ASN A 55 18.00 5.34 15.43
N ILE A 56 18.49 5.20 14.19
CA ILE A 56 19.41 4.11 13.83
C ILE A 56 20.74 4.19 14.57
N THR A 57 21.21 5.40 14.90
CA THR A 57 22.47 5.60 15.65
C THR A 57 22.32 5.03 17.06
N MET A 58 21.20 5.31 17.72
CA MET A 58 20.88 4.76 19.03
C MET A 58 20.80 3.23 18.99
N ALA A 59 20.03 2.70 18.01
CA ALA A 59 19.90 1.26 17.83
C ALA A 59 21.25 0.56 17.63
N GLN A 60 22.15 1.15 16.83
CA GLN A 60 23.45 0.54 16.50
C GLN A 60 24.51 0.66 17.59
N HIS A 61 24.58 1.81 18.25
CA HIS A 61 25.72 2.13 19.13
C HIS A 61 25.40 1.98 20.63
N LEU A 62 24.10 1.92 20.99
CA LEU A 62 23.67 1.74 22.37
C LEU A 62 22.90 0.44 22.56
N GLU A 63 21.73 0.31 21.91
CA GLU A 63 20.79 -0.79 22.17
C GLU A 63 21.33 -2.16 21.76
N LYS A 64 21.88 -2.27 20.52
CA LYS A 64 22.45 -3.52 20.05
C LYS A 64 23.63 -3.98 20.92
N PRO A 65 24.64 -3.16 21.27
CA PRO A 65 25.69 -3.56 22.21
C PRO A 65 25.19 -4.02 23.58
N LEU A 66 24.13 -3.40 24.13
CA LEU A 66 23.52 -3.85 25.37
C LEU A 66 22.80 -5.20 25.22
N ALA A 67 22.11 -5.39 24.09
CA ALA A 67 21.44 -6.64 23.77
C ALA A 67 22.46 -7.79 23.53
N ASP A 68 23.55 -7.52 22.81
CA ASP A 68 24.64 -8.49 22.59
C ASP A 68 25.28 -8.96 23.90
N LYS A 69 25.20 -8.14 24.95
CA LYS A 69 25.67 -8.47 26.32
C LYS A 69 24.55 -9.06 27.20
N GLY A 70 23.32 -9.17 26.71
CA GLY A 70 22.19 -9.70 27.46
C GLY A 70 21.64 -8.77 28.56
N VAL A 71 22.00 -7.48 28.56
CA VAL A 71 21.60 -6.51 29.61
C VAL A 71 20.60 -5.46 29.12
N PHE A 72 20.09 -5.56 27.92
CA PHE A 72 19.20 -4.56 27.33
C PHE A 72 17.87 -4.44 28.08
N GLU A 73 17.30 -5.54 28.53
CA GLU A 73 16.05 -5.49 29.33
C GLU A 73 16.30 -4.90 30.74
N ALA A 74 17.44 -5.21 31.37
CA ALA A 74 17.82 -4.56 32.63
C ALA A 74 18.04 -3.05 32.45
N PHE A 75 18.59 -2.63 31.30
CA PHE A 75 18.75 -1.24 30.95
C PHE A 75 17.38 -0.52 30.87
N LYS A 76 16.40 -1.11 30.17
CA LYS A 76 15.03 -0.57 30.08
C LYS A 76 14.39 -0.42 31.46
N GLN A 77 14.58 -1.40 32.34
CA GLN A 77 14.06 -1.34 33.72
C GLN A 77 14.72 -0.21 34.52
N ARG A 78 16.05 -0.04 34.41
CA ARG A 78 16.75 1.06 35.07
C ARG A 78 16.27 2.44 34.58
N ILE A 79 16.04 2.57 33.26
CA ILE A 79 15.46 3.80 32.69
C ILE A 79 14.06 4.07 33.27
N ALA A 80 13.25 3.02 33.44
CA ALA A 80 11.91 3.16 34.02
C ALA A 80 11.96 3.59 35.51
N GLU A 81 12.96 3.16 36.26
CA GLU A 81 13.18 3.60 37.67
C GLU A 81 13.54 5.09 37.74
N GLU A 82 14.15 5.66 36.71
CA GLU A 82 14.43 7.09 36.57
C GLU A 82 13.24 7.88 35.97
N GLY A 83 12.09 7.22 35.72
CA GLY A 83 10.87 7.86 35.25
C GLY A 83 10.74 7.92 33.71
N GLY A 84 11.64 7.30 32.97
CA GLY A 84 11.54 7.17 31.53
C GLY A 84 10.79 5.93 31.07
N ASP A 85 10.44 5.87 29.79
CA ASP A 85 9.96 4.64 29.13
C ASP A 85 10.72 4.45 27.83
N TRP A 86 11.68 3.51 27.83
CA TRP A 86 12.50 3.23 26.65
C TRP A 86 11.72 2.52 25.53
N ASN A 87 10.56 1.95 25.83
CA ASN A 87 9.70 1.33 24.81
C ASN A 87 8.83 2.38 24.10
N ASP A 88 8.66 3.58 24.67
CA ASP A 88 8.07 4.71 23.96
C ASP A 88 9.16 5.45 23.17
N PRO A 89 9.11 5.45 21.81
CA PRO A 89 10.15 6.07 21.00
C PRO A 89 10.31 7.58 21.22
N GLY A 90 9.24 8.26 21.60
CA GLY A 90 9.26 9.69 21.88
C GLY A 90 10.00 9.99 23.17
N MET A 91 9.70 9.26 24.25
CA MET A 91 10.40 9.37 25.53
C MET A 91 11.87 8.96 25.42
N ALA A 92 12.17 7.88 24.70
CA ALA A 92 13.54 7.46 24.44
C ALA A 92 14.34 8.51 23.66
N ALA A 93 13.73 9.18 22.67
CA ALA A 93 14.36 10.28 21.95
C ALA A 93 14.60 11.49 22.83
N ASP A 94 13.62 11.86 23.67
CA ASP A 94 13.74 12.97 24.61
C ASP A 94 14.86 12.76 25.62
N MET A 95 15.00 11.55 26.17
CA MET A 95 16.11 11.19 27.06
C MET A 95 17.47 11.26 26.34
N ILE A 96 17.55 10.88 25.08
CA ILE A 96 18.78 11.02 24.30
C ILE A 96 19.11 12.49 24.07
N ASP A 97 18.15 13.31 23.78
CA ASP A 97 18.37 14.72 23.49
C ASP A 97 18.69 15.54 24.75
N ASN A 98 18.05 15.23 25.88
CA ASN A 98 18.13 16.04 27.10
C ASN A 98 18.93 15.39 28.24
N GLU A 99 18.97 14.06 28.32
CA GLU A 99 19.55 13.29 29.45
C GLU A 99 20.57 12.25 28.99
N LEU A 100 21.26 12.46 27.85
CA LEU A 100 22.21 11.51 27.29
C LEU A 100 23.27 11.04 28.29
N SER A 101 23.69 11.91 29.21
CA SER A 101 24.68 11.53 30.23
C SER A 101 24.15 10.46 31.18
N LEU A 102 22.92 10.61 31.67
CA LEU A 102 22.24 9.63 32.53
C LEU A 102 22.06 8.29 31.81
N VAL A 103 21.56 8.35 30.57
CA VAL A 103 21.38 7.16 29.72
C VAL A 103 22.69 6.38 29.55
N LEU A 104 23.80 7.07 29.28
CA LEU A 104 25.10 6.44 29.11
C LEU A 104 25.71 5.97 30.44
N ASP A 105 25.42 6.64 31.57
CA ASP A 105 25.86 6.19 32.90
C ASP A 105 25.19 4.87 33.26
N ILE A 106 23.88 4.75 33.07
CA ILE A 106 23.11 3.51 33.27
C ILE A 106 23.66 2.38 32.34
N ALA A 107 23.91 2.70 31.07
CA ALA A 107 24.46 1.72 30.14
C ALA A 107 25.85 1.22 30.56
N ALA A 108 26.73 2.11 31.03
CA ALA A 108 28.07 1.77 31.50
C ALA A 108 28.06 1.01 32.84
N GLU A 109 27.12 1.32 33.73
CA GLU A 109 26.89 0.56 34.96
C GLU A 109 26.57 -0.92 34.66
N LEU A 110 25.63 -1.16 33.72
CA LEU A 110 25.19 -2.49 33.35
C LEU A 110 26.20 -3.22 32.44
N ALA A 111 26.96 -2.48 31.67
CA ALA A 111 27.94 -3.01 30.73
C ALA A 111 29.26 -2.21 30.79
N PRO A 112 30.12 -2.43 31.83
CA PRO A 112 31.32 -1.63 32.04
C PRO A 112 32.36 -1.67 30.91
N SER A 113 32.24 -2.63 30.00
CA SER A 113 33.08 -2.74 28.83
C SER A 113 32.66 -1.84 27.66
N LEU A 114 31.57 -1.12 27.77
CA LEU A 114 31.13 -0.15 26.76
C LEU A 114 31.94 1.16 26.94
N ASP A 115 32.45 1.64 25.82
CA ASP A 115 33.11 2.94 25.78
C ASP A 115 32.08 4.07 25.68
N LYS A 116 31.72 4.60 26.85
CA LYS A 116 30.73 5.67 27.00
C LYS A 116 31.01 6.89 26.14
N GLU A 117 32.26 7.33 26.07
CA GLU A 117 32.63 8.52 25.31
C GLU A 117 32.57 8.28 23.79
N SER A 118 32.99 7.12 23.34
CA SER A 118 32.84 6.72 21.94
C SER A 118 31.36 6.63 21.52
N ILE A 119 30.49 6.07 22.38
CA ILE A 119 29.05 5.99 22.12
C ILE A 119 28.43 7.41 22.05
N ARG A 120 28.78 8.27 23.03
CA ARG A 120 28.35 9.68 23.07
C ARG A 120 28.70 10.40 21.78
N GLU A 121 29.97 10.29 21.35
CA GLU A 121 30.46 10.97 20.15
C GLU A 121 29.69 10.52 18.90
N ARG A 122 29.41 9.22 18.76
CA ARG A 122 28.67 8.65 17.62
C ARG A 122 27.22 9.08 17.61
N ILE A 123 26.55 9.10 18.77
CA ILE A 123 25.17 9.56 18.88
C ILE A 123 25.07 11.06 18.50
N ILE A 124 25.95 11.90 19.06
CA ILE A 124 25.95 13.34 18.78
C ILE A 124 26.27 13.63 17.31
N LYS A 125 27.22 12.91 16.71
CA LYS A 125 27.58 13.05 15.30
C LYS A 125 26.57 12.41 14.34
N ARG A 126 25.57 11.71 14.85
CA ARG A 126 24.62 10.92 14.05
C ARG A 126 25.34 9.96 13.09
N ASP A 127 26.44 9.34 13.58
CA ASP A 127 27.23 8.38 12.80
C ASP A 127 26.47 7.06 12.65
N THR A 128 25.78 6.90 11.53
CA THR A 128 25.00 5.69 11.26
C THR A 128 25.84 4.54 10.74
N ASN A 129 27.01 4.81 10.17
CA ASN A 129 27.89 3.80 9.55
C ASN A 129 27.13 2.73 8.75
N MET A 130 26.14 3.18 7.95
CA MET A 130 25.28 2.29 7.18
C MET A 130 25.95 1.84 5.89
N SER A 131 26.06 0.53 5.71
CA SER A 131 26.36 -0.09 4.42
C SER A 131 25.48 -1.33 4.21
N ILE A 132 25.28 -1.68 2.95
CA ILE A 132 24.48 -2.84 2.56
C ILE A 132 25.13 -4.14 3.05
N GLU A 133 26.48 -4.21 3.04
CA GLU A 133 27.25 -5.33 3.55
C GLU A 133 26.99 -5.56 5.04
N ARG A 134 27.02 -4.48 5.81
CA ARG A 134 26.80 -4.54 7.26
C ARG A 134 25.36 -4.94 7.57
N PHE A 135 24.39 -4.41 6.84
CA PHE A 135 22.98 -4.80 6.99
C PHE A 135 22.77 -6.29 6.71
N GLY A 136 23.31 -6.79 5.59
CA GLY A 136 23.26 -8.21 5.26
C GLY A 136 23.94 -9.08 6.32
N GLY A 137 25.08 -8.64 6.86
CA GLY A 137 25.77 -9.33 7.96
C GLY A 137 24.98 -9.37 9.26
N GLU A 138 24.30 -8.29 9.63
CA GLU A 138 23.44 -8.26 10.83
C GLU A 138 22.19 -9.15 10.69
N LEU A 139 21.58 -9.17 9.50
CA LEU A 139 20.49 -10.09 9.21
C LEU A 139 20.96 -11.55 9.24
N ALA A 140 22.09 -11.87 8.61
CA ALA A 140 22.66 -13.22 8.64
C ALA A 140 22.96 -13.68 10.07
N ALA A 141 23.52 -12.81 10.92
CA ALA A 141 23.76 -13.09 12.32
C ALA A 141 22.44 -13.35 13.09
N TYR A 142 21.42 -12.54 12.86
CA TYR A 142 20.11 -12.75 13.47
C TYR A 142 19.46 -14.08 13.08
N LEU A 143 19.70 -14.53 11.85
CA LEU A 143 19.12 -15.77 11.31
C LEU A 143 19.89 -17.03 11.69
N LYS A 144 21.11 -16.89 12.24
CA LYS A 144 22.00 -18.02 12.52
C LYS A 144 21.39 -19.03 13.51
N ASP A 145 20.70 -18.50 14.52
CA ASP A 145 20.10 -19.28 15.59
C ASP A 145 18.62 -19.62 15.33
N LYS A 146 18.12 -19.32 14.13
CA LYS A 146 16.76 -19.64 13.71
C LYS A 146 16.70 -20.99 12.99
N ASP A 147 15.61 -21.70 13.19
CA ASP A 147 15.35 -22.98 12.54
C ASP A 147 15.44 -22.90 11.01
N ASP A 148 15.65 -24.03 10.35
CA ASP A 148 15.74 -24.08 8.89
C ASP A 148 14.44 -23.69 8.20
N ASP A 149 13.29 -23.95 8.85
CA ASP A 149 11.96 -23.57 8.37
C ASP A 149 11.56 -22.13 8.74
N TYR A 150 12.44 -21.35 9.40
CA TYR A 150 12.20 -19.95 9.70
C TYR A 150 12.29 -19.07 8.45
N ARG A 151 11.33 -18.16 8.30
CA ARG A 151 11.33 -17.15 7.24
C ARG A 151 11.03 -15.75 7.80
N LEU A 152 11.87 -14.80 7.43
CA LEU A 152 11.63 -13.38 7.63
C LEU A 152 11.13 -12.76 6.33
N ILE A 153 9.93 -12.21 6.33
CA ILE A 153 9.34 -11.54 5.17
C ILE A 153 9.39 -10.02 5.41
N LEU A 154 10.10 -9.32 4.54
CA LEU A 154 10.14 -7.86 4.48
C LEU A 154 9.16 -7.41 3.40
N LEU A 155 8.01 -6.84 3.79
CA LEU A 155 6.97 -6.41 2.88
C LEU A 155 6.95 -4.89 2.79
N ALA A 156 7.46 -4.37 1.68
CA ALA A 156 7.56 -2.95 1.40
C ALA A 156 6.38 -2.49 0.51
N ASP A 157 5.57 -1.57 1.02
CA ASP A 157 4.41 -1.06 0.31
C ASP A 157 4.75 0.20 -0.50
N GLU A 158 4.10 0.34 -1.66
CA GLU A 158 4.16 1.49 -2.55
C GLU A 158 5.57 1.84 -3.10
N VAL A 159 6.35 0.80 -3.43
CA VAL A 159 7.74 0.95 -3.92
C VAL A 159 7.85 1.88 -5.12
N SER A 160 6.91 1.84 -6.08
CA SER A 160 6.95 2.70 -7.27
C SER A 160 6.83 4.18 -6.94
N GLN A 161 5.99 4.54 -5.96
CA GLN A 161 5.83 5.92 -5.51
C GLN A 161 7.08 6.40 -4.79
N PHE A 162 7.64 5.56 -3.91
CA PHE A 162 8.87 5.89 -3.19
C PHE A 162 10.08 6.08 -4.11
N ILE A 163 10.22 5.27 -5.16
CA ILE A 163 11.28 5.47 -6.17
C ILE A 163 11.10 6.82 -6.87
N ASN A 164 9.87 7.19 -7.26
CA ASN A 164 9.50 8.48 -7.83
C ASN A 164 10.52 9.02 -8.85
N LYS A 165 10.90 8.17 -9.85
CA LYS A 165 11.87 8.47 -10.92
C LYS A 165 13.32 8.71 -10.45
N GLU A 166 13.62 8.50 -9.18
CA GLU A 166 14.96 8.66 -8.62
C GLU A 166 15.80 7.40 -8.85
N ARG A 167 16.72 7.47 -9.80
CA ARG A 167 17.61 6.36 -10.17
C ARG A 167 18.37 5.78 -8.98
N ASP A 168 18.89 6.63 -8.11
CA ASP A 168 19.68 6.19 -6.94
C ASP A 168 18.84 5.34 -5.98
N ARG A 169 17.57 5.67 -5.77
CA ARG A 169 16.65 4.84 -4.98
C ARG A 169 16.42 3.48 -5.61
N TYR A 170 16.17 3.45 -6.91
CA TYR A 170 15.98 2.20 -7.63
C TYR A 170 17.21 1.26 -7.50
N LEU A 171 18.42 1.80 -7.72
CA LEU A 171 19.65 1.06 -7.62
C LEU A 171 19.90 0.57 -6.17
N ASN A 172 19.60 1.38 -5.18
CA ASN A 172 19.72 1.01 -3.78
C ASN A 172 18.83 -0.20 -3.41
N LEU A 173 17.57 -0.22 -3.86
CA LEU A 173 16.69 -1.38 -3.68
C LEU A 173 17.30 -2.64 -4.30
N GLN A 174 17.79 -2.51 -5.53
CA GLN A 174 18.40 -3.62 -6.27
C GLN A 174 19.61 -4.20 -5.54
N GLU A 175 20.51 -3.35 -5.04
CA GLU A 175 21.70 -3.75 -4.31
C GLU A 175 21.34 -4.47 -2.99
N ILE A 176 20.34 -3.97 -2.27
CA ILE A 176 19.85 -4.60 -1.04
C ILE A 176 19.33 -6.01 -1.33
N ILE A 177 18.42 -6.17 -2.30
CA ILE A 177 17.86 -7.48 -2.64
C ILE A 177 18.96 -8.47 -3.02
N THR A 178 19.94 -8.02 -3.80
CA THR A 178 21.11 -8.83 -4.15
C THR A 178 21.85 -9.31 -2.90
N LYS A 179 22.17 -8.37 -2.02
CA LYS A 179 22.95 -8.67 -0.82
C LYS A 179 22.21 -9.58 0.15
N LEU A 180 20.91 -9.38 0.30
CA LEU A 180 20.09 -10.25 1.14
C LEU A 180 20.05 -11.68 0.60
N SER A 181 19.90 -11.84 -0.72
CA SER A 181 19.98 -13.17 -1.35
C SER A 181 21.32 -13.86 -1.10
N GLU A 182 22.42 -13.13 -1.21
CA GLU A 182 23.78 -13.68 -0.99
C GLU A 182 24.04 -14.01 0.48
N SER A 183 23.61 -13.15 1.41
CA SER A 183 23.99 -13.25 2.82
C SER A 183 23.03 -14.09 3.66
N CYS A 184 21.75 -14.15 3.30
CA CYS A 184 20.69 -14.74 4.12
C CYS A 184 20.08 -16.00 3.50
N GLY A 185 20.46 -16.37 2.29
CA GLY A 185 19.91 -17.51 1.57
C GLY A 185 18.37 -17.43 1.46
N ASN A 186 17.71 -18.55 1.66
CA ASN A 186 16.23 -18.64 1.56
C ASN A 186 15.48 -18.17 2.80
N LYS A 187 16.16 -17.71 3.85
CA LYS A 187 15.53 -17.32 5.12
C LYS A 187 14.94 -15.90 5.09
N VAL A 188 15.34 -15.03 4.14
CA VAL A 188 14.78 -13.68 3.98
C VAL A 188 14.09 -13.57 2.63
N TRP A 189 12.85 -13.14 2.66
CA TRP A 189 12.05 -12.87 1.47
C TRP A 189 11.68 -11.38 1.45
N VAL A 190 11.81 -10.76 0.28
CA VAL A 190 11.39 -9.38 0.06
C VAL A 190 10.18 -9.39 -0.87
N ALA A 191 9.07 -8.88 -0.38
CA ALA A 191 7.86 -8.65 -1.15
C ALA A 191 7.62 -7.15 -1.30
N CYS A 192 7.33 -6.72 -2.52
CA CYS A 192 7.08 -5.32 -2.83
C CYS A 192 5.72 -5.15 -3.50
N THR A 193 4.95 -4.16 -3.08
CA THR A 193 3.79 -3.71 -3.86
C THR A 193 4.17 -2.49 -4.69
N ALA A 194 3.61 -2.39 -5.88
CA ALA A 194 3.82 -1.27 -6.77
C ALA A 194 2.58 -1.02 -7.63
N GLN A 195 2.27 0.24 -7.91
CA GLN A 195 1.17 0.62 -8.81
C GLN A 195 1.59 0.58 -10.28
N GLN A 196 2.89 0.65 -10.55
CA GLN A 196 3.48 0.58 -11.90
C GLN A 196 4.28 -0.71 -12.07
N ASP A 197 4.36 -1.22 -13.28
CA ASP A 197 5.25 -2.34 -13.59
C ASP A 197 6.72 -1.93 -13.41
N LEU A 198 7.55 -2.88 -13.03
CA LEU A 198 8.98 -2.62 -12.80
C LEU A 198 9.70 -2.08 -14.05
N SER A 199 9.29 -2.50 -15.24
CA SER A 199 9.81 -1.99 -16.51
C SER A 199 9.46 -0.51 -16.73
N GLU A 200 8.25 -0.10 -16.40
CA GLU A 200 7.84 1.32 -16.50
C GLU A 200 8.64 2.20 -15.51
N ILE A 201 8.91 1.68 -14.31
CA ILE A 201 9.76 2.38 -13.34
C ILE A 201 11.18 2.55 -13.85
N MET A 202 11.73 1.54 -14.52
CA MET A 202 13.08 1.60 -15.14
C MET A 202 13.14 2.67 -16.23
N ASP A 203 12.14 2.70 -17.11
CA ASP A 203 12.04 3.70 -18.19
C ASP A 203 11.93 5.12 -17.62
N ASP A 204 11.11 5.30 -16.59
CA ASP A 204 10.93 6.57 -15.89
C ASP A 204 12.24 7.05 -15.22
N CYS A 205 13.06 6.14 -14.72
CA CYS A 205 14.36 6.44 -14.12
C CYS A 205 15.48 6.66 -15.16
N HIS A 206 15.18 6.63 -16.47
CA HIS A 206 16.17 6.71 -17.55
C HIS A 206 17.34 5.72 -17.40
N ILE A 207 17.04 4.53 -16.93
CA ILE A 207 18.01 3.45 -16.80
C ILE A 207 18.15 2.81 -18.18
N VAL A 208 19.13 3.28 -18.96
CA VAL A 208 19.45 2.71 -20.26
C VAL A 208 19.98 1.28 -20.05
N GLU A 209 19.26 0.32 -20.59
CA GLU A 209 19.67 -1.08 -20.57
C GLU A 209 20.91 -1.26 -21.49
N GLU A 210 22.08 -1.45 -20.90
CA GLU A 210 23.07 -2.24 -21.59
C GLU A 210 22.53 -3.67 -21.65
N LYS A 211 22.49 -4.27 -22.86
CA LYS A 211 21.87 -5.56 -23.18
C LYS A 211 22.18 -6.71 -22.19
N ASP A 212 23.23 -6.59 -21.39
CA ASP A 212 23.63 -7.58 -20.39
C ASP A 212 23.00 -7.39 -18.99
N LYS A 213 22.27 -6.29 -18.74
CA LYS A 213 21.67 -6.00 -17.42
C LYS A 213 20.19 -6.33 -17.33
N GLU A 214 19.52 -6.54 -18.45
CA GLU A 214 18.08 -6.95 -18.48
C GLU A 214 17.82 -8.23 -17.67
N GLY A 215 18.76 -9.16 -17.68
CA GLY A 215 18.66 -10.41 -16.90
C GLY A 215 18.82 -10.23 -15.40
N LYS A 216 19.50 -9.15 -14.92
CA LYS A 216 19.89 -9.04 -13.51
C LYS A 216 18.75 -8.53 -12.58
N ILE A 217 17.84 -7.71 -13.07
CA ILE A 217 16.77 -7.15 -12.24
C ILE A 217 15.48 -7.96 -12.38
N LYS A 218 15.11 -8.33 -13.60
CA LYS A 218 13.95 -9.21 -13.85
C LYS A 218 14.12 -10.58 -13.18
N GLY A 219 15.37 -11.07 -13.07
CA GLY A 219 15.69 -12.33 -12.38
C GLY A 219 15.69 -12.27 -10.84
N ARG A 220 15.54 -11.09 -10.23
CA ARG A 220 15.56 -10.96 -8.76
C ARG A 220 14.18 -10.92 -8.12
N PHE A 221 13.18 -10.45 -8.85
CA PHE A 221 11.78 -10.64 -8.51
C PHE A 221 11.25 -11.81 -9.36
N GLU A 222 11.50 -13.03 -8.90
CA GLU A 222 11.13 -14.26 -9.62
C GLU A 222 9.62 -14.42 -9.74
N VAL A 223 8.88 -13.93 -8.75
CA VAL A 223 7.43 -14.02 -8.71
C VAL A 223 6.81 -12.65 -8.89
N LYS A 224 6.08 -12.48 -9.99
CA LYS A 224 5.27 -11.29 -10.26
C LYS A 224 3.80 -11.67 -10.25
N VAL A 225 3.05 -11.03 -9.38
CA VAL A 225 1.59 -11.19 -9.32
C VAL A 225 0.95 -9.87 -9.71
N SER A 226 0.37 -9.82 -10.91
CA SER A 226 -0.41 -8.66 -11.31
C SER A 226 -1.80 -8.78 -10.71
N LEU A 227 -2.06 -7.96 -9.69
CA LEU A 227 -3.39 -7.77 -9.14
C LEU A 227 -4.15 -6.81 -10.07
N LYS A 228 -4.64 -7.33 -11.19
CA LYS A 228 -5.60 -6.57 -12.00
C LYS A 228 -6.92 -6.64 -11.26
N GLY A 229 -7.30 -5.55 -10.62
CA GLY A 229 -8.66 -5.33 -10.15
C GLY A 229 -9.60 -5.23 -11.35
N THR A 230 -9.77 -6.32 -12.09
CA THR A 230 -10.53 -6.35 -13.33
C THR A 230 -12.04 -6.31 -13.11
N GLN A 231 -12.51 -6.26 -11.85
CA GLN A 231 -13.93 -6.34 -11.55
C GLN A 231 -14.32 -5.42 -10.37
N PRO A 232 -14.28 -4.09 -10.54
CA PRO A 232 -14.86 -3.16 -9.57
C PRO A 232 -16.33 -3.48 -9.31
N GLU A 233 -17.03 -4.07 -10.28
CA GLU A 233 -18.39 -4.59 -10.21
C GLU A 233 -18.55 -5.62 -9.10
N VAL A 234 -17.71 -6.66 -9.07
CA VAL A 234 -17.81 -7.74 -8.05
C VAL A 234 -17.49 -7.21 -6.65
N ILE A 235 -16.50 -6.32 -6.53
CA ILE A 235 -16.18 -5.68 -5.24
C ILE A 235 -17.37 -4.84 -4.78
N THR A 236 -17.97 -4.07 -5.66
CA THR A 236 -19.12 -3.24 -5.36
C THR A 236 -20.32 -4.09 -4.92
N GLN A 237 -20.65 -5.15 -5.65
CA GLN A 237 -21.73 -6.07 -5.30
C GLN A 237 -21.54 -6.66 -3.89
N LYS A 238 -20.33 -7.16 -3.59
CA LYS A 238 -20.04 -7.87 -2.32
C LYS A 238 -19.83 -6.95 -1.12
N ARG A 239 -19.49 -5.68 -1.32
CA ARG A 239 -19.11 -4.78 -0.23
C ARG A 239 -20.04 -3.59 -0.02
N ILE A 240 -20.76 -3.18 -1.08
CA ILE A 240 -21.65 -2.01 -1.04
C ILE A 240 -23.09 -2.43 -1.26
N LEU A 241 -23.34 -3.35 -2.21
CA LEU A 241 -24.67 -3.74 -2.65
C LEU A 241 -25.09 -5.10 -2.07
N ASP A 242 -24.39 -5.63 -1.08
CA ASP A 242 -24.81 -6.85 -0.40
C ASP A 242 -26.18 -6.67 0.23
N LYS A 243 -27.06 -7.66 0.03
CA LYS A 243 -28.46 -7.57 0.41
C LYS A 243 -28.69 -8.34 1.71
N LYS A 244 -29.53 -7.75 2.57
CA LYS A 244 -30.06 -8.48 3.72
C LYS A 244 -30.99 -9.59 3.23
N GLU A 245 -30.97 -10.73 3.89
CA GLU A 245 -31.79 -11.89 3.51
C GLU A 245 -33.27 -11.54 3.45
N GLU A 246 -33.76 -10.70 4.34
CA GLU A 246 -35.17 -10.27 4.47
C GLU A 246 -35.70 -9.51 3.25
N VAL A 247 -34.86 -8.94 2.39
CA VAL A 247 -35.31 -8.15 1.20
C VAL A 247 -35.08 -8.90 -0.12
N ILE A 248 -34.55 -10.10 -0.09
CA ILE A 248 -34.23 -10.86 -1.32
C ILE A 248 -35.51 -11.25 -2.07
N ASP A 249 -36.53 -11.65 -1.35
CA ASP A 249 -37.82 -12.04 -1.94
C ASP A 249 -38.52 -10.83 -2.55
N ASP A 250 -38.56 -9.68 -1.86
CA ASP A 250 -39.14 -8.44 -2.37
C ASP A 250 -38.45 -7.96 -3.65
N LEU A 251 -37.12 -8.05 -3.70
CA LEU A 251 -36.34 -7.73 -4.89
C LEU A 251 -36.61 -8.73 -6.03
N GLY A 252 -36.83 -9.98 -5.69
CA GLY A 252 -37.24 -10.99 -6.66
C GLY A 252 -38.60 -10.74 -7.29
N ASP A 253 -39.54 -10.27 -6.50
CA ASP A 253 -40.87 -9.87 -6.98
C ASP A 253 -40.81 -8.61 -7.83
N LEU A 254 -39.97 -7.63 -7.41
CA LEU A 254 -39.73 -6.42 -8.21
C LEU A 254 -39.11 -6.78 -9.58
N TYR A 255 -38.16 -7.73 -9.64
CA TYR A 255 -37.63 -8.20 -10.91
C TYR A 255 -38.71 -8.78 -11.83
N ASN A 256 -39.56 -9.65 -11.31
CA ASN A 256 -40.65 -10.25 -12.08
C ASN A 256 -41.64 -9.21 -12.64
N GLN A 257 -41.90 -8.14 -11.86
CA GLN A 257 -42.79 -7.05 -12.29
C GLN A 257 -42.14 -6.15 -13.33
N THR A 258 -40.83 -5.92 -13.26
CA THR A 258 -40.15 -4.90 -14.07
C THR A 258 -39.46 -5.47 -15.29
N LYS A 259 -39.17 -6.79 -15.34
CA LYS A 259 -38.40 -7.45 -16.41
C LYS A 259 -38.89 -7.12 -17.82
N ALA A 260 -40.20 -7.23 -18.06
CA ALA A 260 -40.75 -6.96 -19.38
C ALA A 260 -40.56 -5.49 -19.82
N SER A 261 -40.63 -4.57 -18.88
CA SER A 261 -40.40 -3.14 -19.13
C SER A 261 -38.91 -2.86 -19.41
N PHE A 262 -37.99 -3.53 -18.69
CA PHE A 262 -36.59 -3.43 -18.95
C PHE A 262 -36.19 -3.95 -20.33
N ASP A 263 -36.67 -5.12 -20.72
CA ASP A 263 -36.39 -5.74 -22.02
C ASP A 263 -36.95 -4.88 -23.19
N LEU A 264 -38.02 -4.15 -22.99
CA LEU A 264 -38.58 -3.25 -24.00
C LEU A 264 -37.89 -1.90 -24.08
N GLN A 265 -37.47 -1.33 -22.94
CA GLN A 265 -36.95 0.04 -22.85
C GLN A 265 -35.43 0.11 -23.02
N PHE A 266 -34.69 -0.90 -22.52
CA PHE A 266 -33.23 -0.92 -22.60
C PHE A 266 -32.73 -1.71 -23.81
N LYS A 267 -32.79 -1.09 -24.99
CA LYS A 267 -32.11 -1.62 -26.20
C LYS A 267 -30.61 -1.26 -26.18
N LEU A 268 -29.88 -1.95 -25.33
CA LEU A 268 -28.45 -1.71 -25.18
C LEU A 268 -27.69 -2.26 -26.39
N PRO A 269 -26.65 -1.55 -26.88
CA PRO A 269 -25.68 -2.12 -27.84
C PRO A 269 -25.04 -3.39 -27.25
N ALA A 270 -24.58 -4.29 -28.12
CA ALA A 270 -23.98 -5.56 -27.72
C ALA A 270 -22.77 -5.44 -26.77
N THR A 271 -22.17 -4.25 -26.69
CA THR A 271 -21.06 -3.94 -25.78
C THR A 271 -21.47 -3.71 -24.34
N TYR A 272 -22.76 -3.49 -24.08
CA TYR A 272 -23.30 -3.24 -22.75
C TYR A 272 -24.28 -4.34 -22.35
N LYS A 273 -24.28 -4.69 -21.07
CA LYS A 273 -25.15 -5.72 -20.52
C LYS A 273 -26.26 -5.09 -19.68
N GLY A 274 -27.48 -5.61 -19.82
CA GLY A 274 -28.56 -5.44 -18.88
C GLY A 274 -28.51 -6.53 -17.81
N TYR A 275 -29.62 -6.75 -17.13
CA TYR A 275 -29.76 -7.88 -16.19
C TYR A 275 -29.93 -9.19 -16.98
N GLU A 276 -29.08 -10.18 -16.67
CA GLU A 276 -29.11 -11.49 -17.33
C GLU A 276 -30.02 -12.49 -16.60
N SER A 277 -30.17 -12.34 -15.27
CA SER A 277 -30.98 -13.21 -14.42
C SER A 277 -31.60 -12.45 -13.24
N LYS A 278 -32.46 -13.14 -12.48
CA LYS A 278 -33.05 -12.63 -11.22
C LYS A 278 -31.91 -12.38 -10.18
N GLU A 279 -30.98 -13.30 -10.07
CA GLU A 279 -29.85 -13.22 -9.16
C GLU A 279 -28.95 -12.04 -9.53
N ASP A 280 -28.74 -11.83 -10.82
CA ASP A 280 -27.99 -10.69 -11.34
C ASP A 280 -28.68 -9.37 -11.00
N PHE A 281 -30.00 -9.30 -11.18
CA PHE A 281 -30.80 -8.14 -10.76
C PHE A 281 -30.64 -7.83 -9.28
N ILE A 282 -30.78 -8.84 -8.42
CA ILE A 282 -30.64 -8.66 -6.97
C ILE A 282 -29.24 -8.17 -6.63
N ALA A 283 -28.19 -8.71 -7.28
CA ALA A 283 -26.81 -8.33 -7.01
C ALA A 283 -26.49 -6.88 -7.39
N TYR A 284 -27.06 -6.37 -8.48
CA TYR A 284 -26.77 -5.03 -8.99
C TYR A 284 -27.70 -3.94 -8.46
N TYR A 285 -28.96 -4.29 -8.10
CA TYR A 285 -29.96 -3.29 -7.67
C TYR A 285 -29.38 -2.37 -6.57
N PRO A 286 -29.59 -1.06 -6.61
CA PRO A 286 -30.47 -0.27 -7.50
C PRO A 286 -29.81 0.20 -8.80
N PHE A 287 -28.62 -0.30 -9.14
CA PHE A 287 -27.90 0.04 -10.36
C PHE A 287 -28.18 -0.96 -11.49
N VAL A 288 -27.91 -0.56 -12.73
CA VAL A 288 -27.99 -1.44 -13.90
C VAL A 288 -26.60 -1.83 -14.37
N PRO A 289 -26.32 -3.09 -14.74
CA PRO A 289 -24.98 -3.57 -15.09
C PRO A 289 -24.19 -2.70 -16.08
N TYR A 290 -24.84 -2.16 -17.13
CA TYR A 290 -24.19 -1.33 -18.13
C TYR A 290 -23.53 -0.07 -17.54
N GLN A 291 -24.04 0.45 -16.43
CA GLN A 291 -23.57 1.69 -15.82
C GLN A 291 -22.11 1.57 -15.34
N PHE A 292 -21.72 0.42 -14.83
CA PHE A 292 -20.34 0.17 -14.35
C PHE A 292 -19.34 0.30 -15.50
N LYS A 293 -19.64 -0.28 -16.66
CA LYS A 293 -18.79 -0.18 -17.83
C LYS A 293 -18.78 1.24 -18.41
N LEU A 294 -19.94 1.88 -18.44
CA LEU A 294 -20.09 3.24 -18.97
C LEU A 294 -19.31 4.25 -18.12
N ILE A 295 -19.40 4.17 -16.77
CA ILE A 295 -18.61 5.02 -15.87
C ILE A 295 -17.12 4.88 -16.16
N MET A 296 -16.60 3.65 -16.28
CA MET A 296 -15.19 3.42 -16.59
C MET A 296 -14.78 4.07 -17.91
N GLN A 297 -15.61 3.94 -18.95
CA GLN A 297 -15.33 4.52 -20.25
C GLN A 297 -15.33 6.05 -20.23
N VAL A 298 -16.30 6.64 -19.56
CA VAL A 298 -16.40 8.10 -19.41
C VAL A 298 -15.20 8.62 -18.64
N PHE A 299 -14.85 7.96 -17.53
CA PHE A 299 -13.69 8.33 -16.71
C PHE A 299 -12.39 8.29 -17.49
N ASN A 300 -12.13 7.20 -18.21
CA ASN A 300 -10.94 7.05 -19.06
C ASN A 300 -10.90 8.09 -20.18
N SER A 301 -12.05 8.42 -20.77
CA SER A 301 -12.13 9.46 -21.79
C SER A 301 -11.76 10.84 -21.24
N PHE A 302 -12.25 11.18 -20.05
CA PHE A 302 -11.87 12.44 -19.41
C PHE A 302 -10.41 12.49 -18.97
N LEU A 303 -9.85 11.37 -18.53
CA LEU A 303 -8.43 11.26 -18.23
C LEU A 303 -7.58 11.53 -19.48
N ASN A 304 -7.93 10.90 -20.60
CA ASN A 304 -7.24 11.09 -21.88
C ASN A 304 -7.35 12.53 -22.41
N LEU A 305 -8.45 13.22 -22.13
CA LEU A 305 -8.64 14.63 -22.47
C LEU A 305 -7.96 15.61 -21.49
N GLY A 306 -7.34 15.09 -20.44
CA GLY A 306 -6.72 15.93 -19.39
C GLY A 306 -7.71 16.72 -18.55
N TYR A 307 -8.94 16.25 -18.43
CA TYR A 307 -10.00 16.89 -17.61
C TYR A 307 -9.98 16.43 -16.15
N VAL A 308 -9.30 15.33 -15.88
CA VAL A 308 -9.10 14.75 -14.55
C VAL A 308 -7.60 14.71 -14.27
N ALA A 309 -7.22 14.98 -13.04
CA ALA A 309 -5.82 14.91 -12.63
C ALA A 309 -5.24 13.50 -12.80
N LYS A 310 -3.95 13.41 -13.17
CA LYS A 310 -3.29 12.11 -13.41
C LYS A 310 -3.24 11.22 -12.16
N GLU A 311 -3.26 11.83 -10.98
CA GLU A 311 -3.29 11.14 -9.69
C GLU A 311 -4.61 10.40 -9.43
N VAL A 312 -5.68 10.81 -10.12
CA VAL A 312 -6.99 10.16 -10.10
C VAL A 312 -7.10 9.06 -11.17
N LYS A 313 -5.96 8.63 -11.74
CA LYS A 313 -5.88 7.61 -12.77
C LYS A 313 -6.79 6.42 -12.45
N GLY A 314 -7.82 6.22 -13.30
CA GLY A 314 -8.59 5.00 -13.57
C GLY A 314 -8.78 4.05 -12.39
N ASN A 315 -8.80 4.61 -11.21
CA ASN A 315 -8.66 3.87 -10.00
C ASN A 315 -10.01 3.26 -9.68
N GLU A 316 -10.07 1.96 -9.59
CA GLU A 316 -11.20 1.18 -9.11
C GLU A 316 -11.77 1.79 -7.82
N ARG A 317 -10.92 2.35 -6.95
CA ARG A 317 -11.32 3.08 -5.74
C ARG A 317 -12.22 4.28 -6.04
N SER A 318 -11.96 5.02 -7.12
CA SER A 318 -12.78 6.17 -7.51
C SER A 318 -14.17 5.74 -7.97
N ILE A 319 -14.25 4.64 -8.72
CA ILE A 319 -15.52 4.06 -9.16
C ILE A 319 -16.32 3.55 -7.98
N ILE A 320 -15.68 2.80 -7.08
CA ILE A 320 -16.29 2.29 -5.85
C ILE A 320 -16.80 3.46 -4.99
N LYS A 321 -16.01 4.54 -4.86
CA LYS A 321 -16.40 5.76 -4.12
C LYS A 321 -17.65 6.42 -4.73
N VAL A 322 -17.69 6.58 -6.06
CA VAL A 322 -18.85 7.16 -6.76
C VAL A 322 -20.11 6.34 -6.53
N ILE A 323 -20.02 5.01 -6.69
CA ILE A 323 -21.15 4.11 -6.48
C ILE A 323 -21.60 4.15 -5.03
N HIS A 324 -20.67 4.12 -4.08
CA HIS A 324 -20.98 4.23 -2.66
C HIS A 324 -21.67 5.55 -2.33
N SER A 325 -21.15 6.70 -2.80
CA SER A 325 -21.73 8.02 -2.55
C SER A 325 -23.12 8.13 -3.16
N THR A 326 -23.32 7.60 -4.37
CA THR A 326 -24.62 7.62 -5.04
C THR A 326 -25.64 6.69 -4.36
N ALA A 327 -25.22 5.49 -3.94
CA ALA A 327 -26.06 4.59 -3.16
C ALA A 327 -26.49 5.23 -1.83
N LYS A 328 -25.55 5.87 -1.14
CA LYS A 328 -25.78 6.56 0.13
C LYS A 328 -26.75 7.75 -0.04
N ALA A 329 -26.62 8.51 -1.12
CA ALA A 329 -27.55 9.62 -1.41
C ALA A 329 -28.99 9.16 -1.68
N ASN A 330 -29.18 7.88 -2.00
CA ASN A 330 -30.48 7.27 -2.29
C ASN A 330 -30.93 6.26 -1.22
N MET A 331 -30.29 6.25 -0.03
CA MET A 331 -30.57 5.24 1.00
C MET A 331 -32.02 5.26 1.55
N ASP A 332 -32.67 6.41 1.50
CA ASP A 332 -34.04 6.60 1.97
C ASP A 332 -35.09 6.50 0.84
N ALA A 333 -34.68 6.10 -0.35
CA ALA A 333 -35.57 5.95 -1.48
C ALA A 333 -36.40 4.66 -1.36
N ASP A 334 -37.66 4.74 -1.85
CA ASP A 334 -38.55 3.59 -1.87
C ASP A 334 -38.01 2.45 -2.76
N LEU A 335 -38.40 1.22 -2.40
CA LEU A 335 -38.16 0.04 -3.23
C LEU A 335 -38.78 0.24 -4.61
N GLY A 336 -38.01 -0.01 -5.65
CA GLY A 336 -38.43 0.23 -7.05
C GLY A 336 -37.79 1.46 -7.68
N LYS A 337 -37.07 2.30 -6.91
CA LYS A 337 -36.22 3.32 -7.48
C LYS A 337 -34.93 2.69 -8.08
N PHE A 338 -34.65 3.02 -9.34
CA PHE A 338 -33.41 2.72 -10.02
C PHE A 338 -32.56 3.99 -10.08
N ILE A 339 -31.26 3.83 -9.85
CA ILE A 339 -30.33 4.94 -9.97
C ILE A 339 -30.05 5.18 -11.46
N SER A 340 -30.28 6.41 -11.90
CA SER A 340 -30.00 6.83 -13.27
C SER A 340 -28.53 7.14 -13.46
N PHE A 341 -28.07 7.14 -14.74
CA PHE A 341 -26.67 7.44 -15.03
C PHE A 341 -26.29 8.89 -14.73
N ASP A 342 -27.21 9.82 -14.83
CA ASP A 342 -26.99 11.24 -14.49
C ASP A 342 -26.72 11.43 -12.99
N GLU A 343 -27.36 10.67 -12.11
CA GLU A 343 -27.07 10.67 -10.68
C GLU A 343 -25.63 10.19 -10.41
N LEU A 344 -25.20 9.11 -11.08
CA LEU A 344 -23.83 8.64 -11.03
C LEU A 344 -22.84 9.67 -11.60
N TYR A 345 -23.19 10.26 -12.73
CA TYR A 345 -22.40 11.26 -13.41
C TYR A 345 -22.15 12.49 -12.53
N ASN A 346 -23.18 13.03 -11.90
CA ASN A 346 -23.06 14.18 -11.02
C ASN A 346 -22.12 13.90 -9.85
N ASN A 347 -22.26 12.77 -9.16
CA ASN A 347 -21.39 12.38 -8.05
C ASN A 347 -19.93 12.12 -8.50
N MET A 348 -19.72 11.64 -9.73
CA MET A 348 -18.39 11.41 -10.27
C MET A 348 -17.63 12.72 -10.54
N PHE A 349 -18.34 13.79 -10.92
CA PHE A 349 -17.71 15.00 -11.41
C PHE A 349 -17.65 16.14 -10.41
N GLU A 350 -18.43 16.12 -9.35
CA GLU A 350 -18.33 17.13 -8.30
C GLU A 350 -16.95 17.12 -7.60
N GLU A 351 -16.30 15.95 -7.51
CA GLU A 351 -15.05 15.80 -6.76
C GLU A 351 -13.76 15.76 -7.61
N GLY A 352 -13.83 15.60 -8.93
CA GLY A 352 -12.64 15.24 -9.71
C GLY A 352 -12.34 16.04 -10.97
N LEU A 353 -13.26 16.86 -11.47
CA LEU A 353 -13.00 17.62 -12.68
C LEU A 353 -12.12 18.86 -12.43
N GLN A 354 -11.02 18.94 -13.16
CA GLN A 354 -10.27 20.18 -13.25
C GLN A 354 -11.12 21.31 -13.88
N ALA A 355 -10.82 22.57 -13.56
CA ALA A 355 -11.59 23.74 -14.02
C ALA A 355 -11.83 23.79 -15.55
N ARG A 356 -10.94 23.18 -16.34
CA ARG A 356 -11.08 23.05 -17.80
C ARG A 356 -12.18 22.05 -18.17
N GLY A 357 -12.21 20.90 -17.47
CA GLY A 357 -13.26 19.90 -17.68
C GLY A 357 -14.63 20.39 -17.23
N GLN A 358 -14.72 21.06 -16.09
CA GLN A 358 -15.95 21.66 -15.60
C GLN A 358 -16.55 22.67 -16.62
N ARG A 359 -15.70 23.52 -17.21
CA ARG A 359 -16.15 24.45 -18.24
C ARG A 359 -16.67 23.74 -19.48
N ALA A 360 -16.01 22.68 -19.94
CA ALA A 360 -16.43 21.93 -21.12
C ALA A 360 -17.79 21.24 -20.88
N VAL A 361 -17.98 20.63 -19.71
CA VAL A 361 -19.23 20.00 -19.32
C VAL A 361 -20.37 21.02 -19.20
N ASN A 362 -20.13 22.13 -18.51
CA ASN A 362 -21.13 23.21 -18.36
C ASN A 362 -21.57 23.76 -19.70
N ASN A 363 -20.64 24.00 -20.64
CA ASN A 363 -20.97 24.44 -21.99
C ASN A 363 -21.82 23.40 -22.73
N ALA A 364 -21.46 22.09 -22.65
CA ALA A 364 -22.24 21.03 -23.28
C ALA A 364 -23.66 20.95 -22.70
N VAL A 365 -23.80 21.05 -21.38
CA VAL A 365 -25.11 21.09 -20.70
C VAL A 365 -25.93 22.29 -21.14
N GLN A 366 -25.35 23.47 -21.21
CA GLN A 366 -26.02 24.69 -21.68
C GLN A 366 -26.50 24.55 -23.14
N MET A 367 -25.64 23.98 -24.00
CA MET A 367 -26.02 23.71 -25.39
C MET A 367 -27.15 22.68 -25.47
N ALA A 368 -27.07 21.59 -24.72
CA ALA A 368 -28.11 20.57 -24.66
C ALA A 368 -29.44 21.17 -24.20
N ARG A 369 -29.45 22.01 -23.15
CA ARG A 369 -30.63 22.71 -22.66
C ARG A 369 -31.25 23.66 -23.69
N ALA A 370 -30.40 24.33 -24.48
CA ALA A 370 -30.90 25.24 -25.54
C ALA A 370 -31.63 24.51 -26.67
N TYR A 371 -31.30 23.24 -26.90
CA TYR A 371 -31.92 22.42 -27.95
C TYR A 371 -32.96 21.40 -27.43
N SER A 372 -33.07 21.22 -26.12
CA SER A 372 -33.98 20.26 -25.51
C SER A 372 -35.32 20.89 -25.27
N THR A 373 -36.37 20.16 -25.65
CA THR A 373 -37.75 20.48 -25.27
C THR A 373 -38.10 19.96 -23.87
N ASN A 374 -37.20 19.19 -23.25
CA ASN A 374 -37.37 18.67 -21.91
C ASN A 374 -36.72 19.59 -20.86
N PRO A 375 -37.51 20.23 -19.98
CA PRO A 375 -36.98 21.17 -18.99
C PRO A 375 -36.13 20.52 -17.89
N LYS A 376 -36.01 19.18 -17.85
CA LYS A 376 -35.23 18.43 -16.89
C LYS A 376 -33.83 18.00 -17.44
N LEU A 377 -33.56 18.30 -18.67
CA LEU A 377 -32.25 18.07 -19.29
C LEU A 377 -31.29 19.28 -19.10
#